data_ab6c930c7a3fdd22a084d248f1809e0d
#
_entry.id   ab6c930c7a3fdd22a084d248f1809e0d
#
_cell.length_a   1.000
_cell.length_b   1.000
_cell.length_c   1.000
_cell.angle_alpha   90.00
_cell.angle_beta   90.00
_cell.angle_gamma   90.00
#
_symmetry.space_group_name_H-M   'P 1'
#
loop_
_entity.id
_entity.type
_entity.pdbx_description
1 polymer ?
#
loop_
_entity_poly.entity_id
_entity_poly.type
_entity_poly.pdbx_seq_one_letter_code
_entity_poly.pdbx_strand_id
1 'polypeptide(L)'
;MEPARDAHREFAEVLDTLRAIREALQEAFNKTLNSTLSQIADLMTEVYGRLTQQASFPRVVVESGPTATTRTVRVRVTSDRTPGESFEPSEVLNGQAFNALNLVPYFVFSQFQAEALELDCLLIDDPSQSFDTSRVELLLKELATAATHAQLIVASHEAERFEPFIAKYFEPSSYRVLRVSAFAPDRGPTLEWNA
;
A
#
# COMPACT_ATOMS: atom_id res chain seq x y z
N MET A 1 -61.01 4.14 17.24
CA MET A 1 -59.73 3.87 17.94
C MET A 1 -58.92 2.71 17.32
N GLU A 2 -59.55 1.80 16.59
CA GLU A 2 -58.91 0.69 15.85
C GLU A 2 -57.93 1.11 14.73
N PRO A 3 -58.29 2.04 13.81
CA PRO A 3 -57.38 2.32 12.67
C PRO A 3 -56.04 2.93 13.05
N ALA A 4 -55.95 3.63 14.20
CA ALA A 4 -54.70 4.17 14.68
C ALA A 4 -53.76 3.08 15.28
N ARG A 5 -54.30 2.00 15.82
CA ARG A 5 -53.55 0.87 16.32
C ARG A 5 -53.00 0.01 15.18
N ASP A 6 -53.74 -0.19 14.13
CA ASP A 6 -53.30 -0.95 12.95
C ASP A 6 -52.20 -0.20 12.20
N ALA A 7 -52.30 1.10 12.00
CA ALA A 7 -51.27 1.93 11.42
C ALA A 7 -49.97 1.91 12.27
N HIS A 8 -50.10 1.91 13.59
CA HIS A 8 -48.93 1.83 14.49
C HIS A 8 -48.22 0.48 14.40
N ARG A 9 -48.99 -0.61 14.27
CA ARG A 9 -48.44 -1.96 14.09
C ARG A 9 -47.71 -2.08 12.75
N GLU A 10 -48.32 -1.66 11.66
CA GLU A 10 -47.70 -1.65 10.33
C GLU A 10 -46.40 -0.86 10.32
N PHE A 11 -46.40 0.34 10.96
CA PHE A 11 -45.19 1.15 11.07
C PHE A 11 -44.09 0.46 11.87
N ALA A 12 -44.42 -0.25 12.96
CA ALA A 12 -43.45 -1.05 13.75
C ALA A 12 -42.86 -2.17 12.92
N GLU A 13 -43.67 -2.91 12.14
CA GLU A 13 -43.21 -3.99 11.28
C GLU A 13 -42.26 -3.47 10.16
N VAL A 14 -42.57 -2.29 9.58
CA VAL A 14 -41.66 -1.64 8.60
C VAL A 14 -40.33 -1.24 9.26
N LEU A 15 -40.35 -0.66 10.47
CA LEU A 15 -39.14 -0.30 11.19
C LEU A 15 -38.28 -1.51 11.52
N ASP A 16 -38.87 -2.62 11.95
CA ASP A 16 -38.13 -3.85 12.25
C ASP A 16 -37.55 -4.47 11.00
N THR A 17 -38.27 -4.43 9.88
CA THR A 17 -37.77 -4.84 8.56
C THR A 17 -36.56 -3.99 8.12
N LEU A 18 -36.64 -2.67 8.27
CA LEU A 18 -35.54 -1.76 7.93
C LEU A 18 -34.31 -1.98 8.82
N ARG A 19 -34.52 -2.29 10.11
CA ARG A 19 -33.42 -2.64 11.03
C ARG A 19 -32.75 -3.94 10.59
N ALA A 20 -33.51 -4.97 10.30
CA ALA A 20 -32.99 -6.26 9.81
C ALA A 20 -32.20 -6.10 8.50
N ILE A 21 -32.70 -5.32 7.54
CA ILE A 21 -31.99 -4.99 6.30
C ILE A 21 -30.66 -4.26 6.59
N ARG A 22 -30.69 -3.26 7.46
CA ARG A 22 -29.48 -2.53 7.83
C ARG A 22 -28.44 -3.44 8.47
N GLU A 23 -28.85 -4.33 9.37
CA GLU A 23 -27.95 -5.29 10.04
C GLU A 23 -27.35 -6.28 9.04
N ALA A 24 -28.15 -6.84 8.14
CA ALA A 24 -27.69 -7.73 7.09
C ALA A 24 -26.69 -7.05 6.13
N LEU A 25 -26.96 -5.80 5.73
CA LEU A 25 -26.04 -5.01 4.90
C LEU A 25 -24.73 -4.72 5.64
N GLN A 26 -24.81 -4.39 6.93
CA GLN A 26 -23.62 -4.13 7.75
C GLN A 26 -22.76 -5.39 7.92
N GLU A 27 -23.37 -6.54 8.12
CA GLU A 27 -22.69 -7.83 8.19
C GLU A 27 -22.02 -8.19 6.86
N ALA A 28 -22.75 -8.09 5.75
CA ALA A 28 -22.22 -8.34 4.42
C ALA A 28 -21.04 -7.42 4.09
N PHE A 29 -21.17 -6.14 4.40
CA PHE A 29 -20.11 -5.15 4.23
C PHE A 29 -18.87 -5.51 5.06
N ASN A 30 -19.04 -5.84 6.35
CA ASN A 30 -17.93 -6.21 7.23
C ASN A 30 -17.21 -7.47 6.75
N LYS A 31 -17.96 -8.48 6.29
CA LYS A 31 -17.40 -9.71 5.74
C LYS A 31 -16.56 -9.43 4.50
N THR A 32 -17.08 -8.66 3.55
CA THR A 32 -16.38 -8.28 2.32
C THR A 32 -15.13 -7.47 2.64
N LEU A 33 -15.24 -6.45 3.50
CA LEU A 33 -14.12 -5.64 3.91
C LEU A 33 -13.00 -6.47 4.55
N ASN A 34 -13.33 -7.32 5.52
CA ASN A 34 -12.34 -8.15 6.21
C ASN A 34 -11.66 -9.13 5.24
N SER A 35 -12.40 -9.72 4.31
CA SER A 35 -11.82 -10.58 3.27
C SER A 35 -10.84 -9.81 2.38
N THR A 36 -11.21 -8.61 1.94
CA THR A 36 -10.34 -7.76 1.11
C THR A 36 -9.10 -7.32 1.88
N LEU A 37 -9.25 -6.89 3.14
CA LEU A 37 -8.11 -6.49 3.97
C LEU A 37 -7.16 -7.67 4.25
N SER A 38 -7.67 -8.89 4.42
CA SER A 38 -6.84 -10.09 4.57
C SER A 38 -6.03 -10.35 3.31
N GLN A 39 -6.63 -10.27 2.12
CA GLN A 39 -5.92 -10.45 0.84
C GLN A 39 -4.83 -9.38 0.65
N ILE A 40 -5.13 -8.13 0.99
CA ILE A 40 -4.14 -7.04 0.95
C ILE A 40 -3.00 -7.33 1.93
N ALA A 41 -3.29 -7.77 3.15
CA ALA A 41 -2.29 -8.11 4.16
C ALA A 41 -1.36 -9.26 3.72
N ASP A 42 -1.89 -10.27 3.06
CA ASP A 42 -1.11 -11.38 2.51
C ASP A 42 -0.13 -10.89 1.43
N LEU A 43 -0.60 -10.07 0.49
CA LEU A 43 0.25 -9.45 -0.53
C LEU A 43 1.27 -8.49 0.07
N MET A 44 0.87 -7.67 1.05
CA MET A 44 1.80 -6.80 1.77
C MET A 44 2.89 -7.60 2.47
N THR A 45 2.53 -8.74 3.08
CA THR A 45 3.48 -9.65 3.72
C THR A 45 4.50 -10.20 2.71
N GLU A 46 4.03 -10.60 1.54
CA GLU A 46 4.89 -11.14 0.49
C GLU A 46 5.87 -10.09 -0.04
N VAL A 47 5.39 -8.89 -0.41
CA VAL A 47 6.23 -7.78 -0.90
C VAL A 47 7.21 -7.34 0.19
N TYR A 48 6.73 -7.18 1.44
CA TYR A 48 7.57 -6.81 2.57
C TYR A 48 8.69 -7.83 2.82
N GLY A 49 8.37 -9.12 2.75
CA GLY A 49 9.35 -10.20 2.88
C GLY A 49 10.43 -10.15 1.79
N ARG A 50 10.06 -9.86 0.54
CA ARG A 50 11.01 -9.70 -0.57
C ARG A 50 11.92 -8.49 -0.38
N LEU A 51 11.40 -7.37 0.13
CA LEU A 51 12.17 -6.13 0.32
C LEU A 51 13.09 -6.19 1.54
N THR A 52 12.68 -6.85 2.63
CA THR A 52 13.38 -6.71 3.92
C THR A 52 14.14 -7.95 4.34
N GLN A 53 13.68 -9.12 3.93
CA GLN A 53 14.17 -10.41 4.46
C GLN A 53 14.13 -10.43 6.00
N GLN A 54 13.15 -9.74 6.60
CA GLN A 54 13.05 -9.52 8.05
C GLN A 54 12.51 -10.76 8.75
N ALA A 55 13.37 -11.40 9.55
CA ALA A 55 13.01 -12.63 10.26
C ALA A 55 12.25 -12.40 11.59
N SER A 56 12.42 -11.22 12.23
CA SER A 56 11.82 -10.97 13.55
C SER A 56 10.34 -10.60 13.49
N PHE A 57 9.93 -9.90 12.43
CA PHE A 57 8.56 -9.48 12.18
C PHE A 57 8.21 -9.80 10.71
N PRO A 58 7.99 -11.08 10.39
CA PRO A 58 7.88 -11.52 9.00
C PRO A 58 6.53 -11.21 8.36
N ARG A 59 5.50 -10.85 9.14
CA ARG A 59 4.14 -10.70 8.63
C ARG A 59 3.59 -9.31 8.86
N VAL A 60 2.84 -8.85 7.87
CA VAL A 60 2.05 -7.62 7.91
C VAL A 60 0.59 -7.99 8.16
N VAL A 61 -0.07 -7.25 9.05
CA VAL A 61 -1.49 -7.38 9.33
C VAL A 61 -2.15 -6.04 9.07
N VAL A 62 -3.31 -6.07 8.42
CA VAL A 62 -4.12 -4.89 8.17
C VAL A 62 -5.39 -4.99 8.99
N GLU A 63 -5.52 -4.14 10.00
CA GLU A 63 -6.63 -4.12 10.92
C GLU A 63 -7.57 -2.97 10.59
N SER A 64 -8.89 -3.23 10.62
CA SER A 64 -9.89 -2.18 10.57
C SER A 64 -10.58 -2.02 11.91
N GLY A 65 -10.56 -0.81 12.46
CA GLY A 65 -11.27 -0.49 13.71
C GLY A 65 -12.45 0.45 13.45
N PRO A 66 -13.61 0.22 14.09
CA PRO A 66 -14.68 1.20 14.08
C PRO A 66 -14.28 2.40 14.95
N THR A 67 -14.38 3.59 14.40
CA THR A 67 -14.49 4.83 15.18
C THR A 67 -15.95 5.30 15.16
N ALA A 68 -16.33 6.20 16.02
CA ALA A 68 -17.72 6.68 16.12
C ALA A 68 -18.26 7.26 14.79
N THR A 69 -17.38 7.81 13.93
CA THR A 69 -17.75 8.50 12.69
C THR A 69 -16.96 8.03 11.47
N THR A 70 -15.86 7.31 11.65
CA THR A 70 -14.96 6.88 10.57
C THR A 70 -14.44 5.47 10.83
N ARG A 71 -13.95 4.81 9.79
CA ARG A 71 -13.15 3.59 9.93
C ARG A 71 -11.69 3.94 9.78
N THR A 72 -10.87 3.45 10.68
CA THR A 72 -9.41 3.54 10.55
C THR A 72 -8.88 2.20 10.08
N VAL A 73 -7.98 2.25 9.10
CA VAL A 73 -7.17 1.11 8.68
C VAL A 73 -5.79 1.30 9.27
N ARG A 74 -5.28 0.29 9.96
CA ARG A 74 -3.95 0.29 10.57
C ARG A 74 -3.14 -0.85 10.00
N VAL A 75 -1.90 -0.54 9.64
CA VAL A 75 -0.90 -1.55 9.26
C VAL A 75 -0.09 -1.88 10.50
N ARG A 76 -0.02 -3.15 10.83
CA ARG A 76 0.74 -3.66 11.98
C ARG A 76 1.63 -4.81 11.54
N VAL A 77 2.59 -5.18 12.38
CA VAL A 77 3.47 -6.33 12.13
C VAL A 77 3.35 -7.35 13.25
N THR A 78 3.55 -8.62 12.92
CA THR A 78 3.52 -9.71 13.89
C THR A 78 4.82 -10.49 13.90
N SER A 79 5.12 -11.12 15.04
CA SER A 79 6.29 -11.97 15.23
C SER A 79 5.86 -13.41 15.53
N ASP A 80 6.58 -14.37 14.99
CA ASP A 80 6.38 -15.79 15.34
C ASP A 80 6.82 -16.09 16.79
N ARG A 81 7.57 -15.15 17.43
CA ARG A 81 8.00 -15.27 18.84
C ARG A 81 6.90 -14.92 19.82
N THR A 82 5.92 -14.12 19.40
CA THR A 82 4.78 -13.68 20.22
C THR A 82 3.48 -13.93 19.45
N PRO A 83 3.04 -15.20 19.34
CA PRO A 83 1.85 -15.54 18.57
C PRO A 83 0.60 -14.82 19.14
N GLY A 84 -0.18 -14.21 18.24
CA GLY A 84 -1.41 -13.50 18.59
C GLY A 84 -1.24 -12.03 18.97
N GLU A 85 0.01 -11.53 19.04
CA GLU A 85 0.28 -10.11 19.27
C GLU A 85 0.61 -9.41 17.95
N SER A 86 0.09 -8.20 17.79
CA SER A 86 0.43 -7.28 16.69
C SER A 86 1.08 -6.01 17.25
N PHE A 87 2.06 -5.48 16.56
CA PHE A 87 2.90 -4.38 16.99
C PHE A 87 2.79 -3.19 16.05
N GLU A 88 2.93 -1.99 16.60
CA GLU A 88 3.09 -0.77 15.80
C GLU A 88 4.46 -0.80 15.11
N PRO A 89 4.53 -0.68 13.77
CA PRO A 89 5.79 -0.80 13.04
C PRO A 89 6.88 0.16 13.49
N SER A 90 6.52 1.39 13.83
CA SER A 90 7.45 2.43 14.29
C SER A 90 8.12 2.11 15.62
N GLU A 91 7.54 1.22 16.43
CA GLU A 91 8.08 0.84 17.75
C GLU A 91 9.05 -0.33 17.68
N VAL A 92 8.91 -1.20 16.67
CA VAL A 92 9.61 -2.50 16.64
C VAL A 92 10.51 -2.70 15.43
N LEU A 93 10.32 -1.95 14.35
CA LEU A 93 11.15 -2.04 13.15
C LEU A 93 12.29 -1.04 13.19
N ASN A 94 13.45 -1.44 12.66
CA ASN A 94 14.51 -0.48 12.37
C ASN A 94 14.13 0.41 11.17
N GLY A 95 14.86 1.51 10.98
CA GLY A 95 14.53 2.52 9.95
C GLY A 95 14.44 1.93 8.53
N GLN A 96 15.30 0.98 8.19
CA GLN A 96 15.27 0.35 6.86
C GLN A 96 14.01 -0.51 6.65
N ALA A 97 13.67 -1.35 7.63
CA ALA A 97 12.47 -2.19 7.57
C ALA A 97 11.18 -1.35 7.61
N PHE A 98 11.18 -0.28 8.38
CA PHE A 98 10.06 0.66 8.45
C PHE A 98 9.86 1.40 7.12
N ASN A 99 10.94 1.90 6.49
CA ASN A 99 10.86 2.55 5.19
C ASN A 99 10.44 1.57 4.09
N ALA A 100 10.93 0.33 4.13
CA ALA A 100 10.46 -0.72 3.22
C ALA A 100 8.96 -0.96 3.38
N LEU A 101 8.46 -1.07 4.62
CA LEU A 101 7.04 -1.27 4.88
C LEU A 101 6.19 -0.11 4.36
N ASN A 102 6.68 1.13 4.43
CA ASN A 102 5.98 2.30 3.89
C ASN A 102 5.88 2.28 2.36
N LEU A 103 6.79 1.60 1.65
CA LEU A 103 6.73 1.43 0.20
C LEU A 103 5.79 0.29 -0.24
N VAL A 104 5.59 -0.71 0.62
CA VAL A 104 4.79 -1.90 0.29
C VAL A 104 3.39 -1.57 -0.23
N PRO A 105 2.61 -0.63 0.36
CA PRO A 105 1.30 -0.28 -0.16
C PRO A 105 1.32 0.17 -1.63
N TYR A 106 2.34 0.93 -2.05
CA TYR A 106 2.45 1.40 -3.44
C TYR A 106 2.60 0.22 -4.40
N PHE A 107 3.42 -0.77 -4.07
CA PHE A 107 3.59 -1.97 -4.90
C PHE A 107 2.33 -2.85 -4.90
N VAL A 108 1.71 -3.04 -3.75
CA VAL A 108 0.48 -3.83 -3.65
C VAL A 108 -0.66 -3.15 -4.40
N PHE A 109 -0.84 -1.83 -4.23
CA PHE A 109 -1.89 -1.11 -4.92
C PHE A 109 -1.66 -1.05 -6.43
N SER A 110 -0.43 -0.97 -6.93
CA SER A 110 -0.16 -1.02 -8.37
C SER A 110 -0.64 -2.33 -9.00
N GLN A 111 -0.53 -3.44 -8.28
CA GLN A 111 -1.00 -4.75 -8.74
C GLN A 111 -2.53 -4.89 -8.64
N PHE A 112 -3.13 -4.35 -7.57
CA PHE A 112 -4.58 -4.44 -7.33
C PHE A 112 -5.41 -3.47 -8.19
N GLN A 113 -4.85 -2.32 -8.52
CA GLN A 113 -5.58 -1.21 -9.13
C GLN A 113 -5.51 -1.17 -10.64
N ALA A 114 -4.63 -1.95 -11.26
CA ALA A 114 -4.58 -2.06 -12.72
C ALA A 114 -5.95 -2.43 -13.32
N GLU A 115 -6.78 -3.16 -12.59
CA GLU A 115 -8.12 -3.54 -13.02
C GLU A 115 -9.26 -2.63 -12.48
N ALA A 116 -9.04 -1.95 -11.34
CA ALA A 116 -10.14 -1.31 -10.61
C ALA A 116 -10.14 0.22 -10.62
N LEU A 117 -8.99 0.89 -10.74
CA LEU A 117 -8.89 2.36 -10.54
C LEU A 117 -8.29 3.14 -11.71
N GLU A 118 -7.95 2.50 -12.83
CA GLU A 118 -7.33 3.16 -14.01
C GLU A 118 -6.14 4.08 -13.63
N LEU A 119 -5.40 3.73 -12.57
CA LEU A 119 -4.20 4.45 -12.17
C LEU A 119 -3.01 3.96 -13.00
N ASP A 120 -2.78 4.62 -14.11
CA ASP A 120 -1.73 4.27 -15.05
C ASP A 120 -0.33 4.70 -14.62
N CYS A 121 -0.18 5.47 -13.53
CA CYS A 121 1.09 6.04 -13.10
C CYS A 121 1.28 6.04 -11.59
N LEU A 122 2.49 5.64 -11.15
CA LEU A 122 2.97 5.77 -9.78
C LEU A 122 4.14 6.76 -9.73
N LEU A 123 4.03 7.73 -8.84
CA LEU A 123 5.11 8.66 -8.52
C LEU A 123 5.72 8.30 -7.17
N ILE A 124 7.01 7.98 -7.15
CA ILE A 124 7.74 7.58 -5.94
C ILE A 124 8.95 8.49 -5.79
N ASP A 125 9.00 9.19 -4.67
CA ASP A 125 10.10 10.09 -4.34
C ASP A 125 11.04 9.42 -3.35
N ASP A 126 12.31 9.35 -3.73
CA ASP A 126 13.45 8.86 -2.96
C ASP A 126 13.23 7.51 -2.23
N PRO A 127 12.82 6.45 -2.94
CA PRO A 127 12.43 5.18 -2.32
C PRO A 127 13.59 4.42 -1.68
N SER A 128 14.85 4.78 -1.98
CA SER A 128 16.05 4.11 -1.45
C SER A 128 16.52 4.67 -0.12
N GLN A 129 15.86 5.70 0.39
CA GLN A 129 16.25 6.33 1.65
C GLN A 129 16.44 5.30 2.76
N SER A 130 17.61 5.31 3.39
CA SER A 130 18.01 4.37 4.45
C SER A 130 18.27 2.92 4.01
N PHE A 131 18.20 2.57 2.73
CA PHE A 131 18.53 1.23 2.24
C PHE A 131 20.04 1.07 2.06
N ASP A 132 20.54 -0.12 2.34
CA ASP A 132 21.88 -0.55 1.90
C ASP A 132 21.83 -0.98 0.41
N THR A 133 23.01 -1.20 -0.18
CA THR A 133 23.13 -1.55 -1.61
C THR A 133 22.35 -2.81 -1.97
N SER A 134 22.34 -3.81 -1.09
CA SER A 134 21.63 -5.07 -1.33
C SER A 134 20.13 -4.87 -1.38
N ARG A 135 19.59 -3.98 -0.55
CA ARG A 135 18.16 -3.64 -0.55
C ARG A 135 17.76 -2.72 -1.70
N VAL A 136 18.66 -1.87 -2.19
CA VAL A 136 18.42 -1.11 -3.43
C VAL A 136 18.22 -2.06 -4.60
N GLU A 137 18.97 -3.15 -4.68
CA GLU A 137 18.75 -4.17 -5.70
C GLU A 137 17.37 -4.83 -5.58
N LEU A 138 16.97 -5.21 -4.36
CA LEU A 138 15.63 -5.77 -4.12
C LEU A 138 14.51 -4.78 -4.46
N LEU A 139 14.69 -3.51 -4.11
CA LEU A 139 13.77 -2.44 -4.47
C LEU A 139 13.60 -2.32 -5.99
N LEU A 140 14.70 -2.32 -6.75
CA LEU A 140 14.64 -2.24 -8.22
C LEU A 140 13.95 -3.44 -8.85
N LYS A 141 14.09 -4.61 -8.25
CA LYS A 141 13.35 -5.80 -8.67
C LYS A 141 11.84 -5.63 -8.46
N GLU A 142 11.42 -5.08 -7.32
CA GLU A 142 9.99 -4.80 -7.07
C GLU A 142 9.47 -3.67 -7.97
N LEU A 143 10.26 -2.62 -8.22
CA LEU A 143 9.93 -1.57 -9.18
C LEU A 143 9.75 -2.13 -10.60
N ALA A 144 10.61 -3.05 -11.03
CA ALA A 144 10.47 -3.71 -12.33
C ALA A 144 9.17 -4.54 -12.40
N THR A 145 8.79 -5.21 -11.32
CA THR A 145 7.50 -5.91 -11.24
C THR A 145 6.33 -4.92 -11.32
N ALA A 146 6.37 -3.82 -10.57
CA ALA A 146 5.32 -2.80 -10.60
C ALA A 146 5.20 -2.11 -11.97
N ALA A 147 6.32 -1.93 -12.69
CA ALA A 147 6.35 -1.36 -14.03
C ALA A 147 5.63 -2.21 -15.09
N THR A 148 5.33 -3.47 -14.81
CA THR A 148 4.49 -4.30 -15.70
C THR A 148 3.01 -3.93 -15.62
N HIS A 149 2.60 -3.22 -14.57
CA HIS A 149 1.20 -2.86 -14.31
C HIS A 149 0.91 -1.37 -14.44
N ALA A 150 1.93 -0.50 -14.22
CA ALA A 150 1.76 0.94 -14.25
C ALA A 150 3.03 1.64 -14.73
N GLN A 151 2.90 2.84 -15.28
CA GLN A 151 4.04 3.71 -15.53
C GLN A 151 4.64 4.15 -14.19
N LEU A 152 5.97 4.00 -14.03
CA LEU A 152 6.67 4.47 -12.83
C LEU A 152 7.42 5.74 -13.13
N ILE A 153 7.29 6.72 -12.25
CA ILE A 153 8.14 7.90 -12.18
C ILE A 153 8.84 7.87 -10.82
N VAL A 154 10.15 7.62 -10.83
CA VAL A 154 10.95 7.49 -9.61
C VAL A 154 11.95 8.65 -9.59
N ALA A 155 11.87 9.49 -8.54
CA ALA A 155 12.89 10.48 -8.25
C ALA A 155 13.88 9.93 -7.22
N SER A 156 15.16 10.21 -7.37
CA SER A 156 16.18 9.86 -6.38
C SER A 156 17.37 10.79 -6.48
N HIS A 157 17.95 11.12 -5.33
CA HIS A 157 19.22 11.83 -5.25
C HIS A 157 20.44 10.88 -5.23
N GLU A 158 20.22 9.56 -5.20
CA GLU A 158 21.23 8.52 -5.13
C GLU A 158 21.38 7.76 -6.48
N ALA A 159 21.42 8.48 -7.61
CA ALA A 159 21.46 7.88 -8.96
C ALA A 159 22.54 6.80 -9.11
N GLU A 160 23.73 7.04 -8.55
CA GLU A 160 24.87 6.11 -8.61
C GLU A 160 24.57 4.73 -8.00
N ARG A 161 23.63 4.67 -7.06
CA ARG A 161 23.21 3.41 -6.41
C ARG A 161 22.20 2.65 -7.24
N PHE A 162 21.43 3.32 -8.07
CA PHE A 162 20.42 2.72 -8.94
C PHE A 162 21.01 2.26 -10.28
N GLU A 163 21.89 3.04 -10.88
CA GLU A 163 22.42 2.82 -12.22
C GLU A 163 22.96 1.40 -12.48
N PRO A 164 23.73 0.77 -11.56
CA PRO A 164 24.25 -0.57 -11.79
C PRO A 164 23.17 -1.64 -11.95
N PHE A 165 21.98 -1.39 -11.41
CA PHE A 165 20.90 -2.35 -11.38
C PHE A 165 19.78 -2.04 -12.39
N ILE A 166 19.66 -0.80 -12.89
CA ILE A 166 18.64 -0.44 -13.86
C ILE A 166 18.75 -1.35 -15.09
N ALA A 167 19.93 -1.43 -15.70
CA ALA A 167 20.18 -2.27 -16.88
C ALA A 167 20.01 -3.77 -16.62
N LYS A 168 19.99 -4.20 -15.36
CA LYS A 168 19.79 -5.61 -14.99
C LYS A 168 18.30 -5.99 -14.98
N TYR A 169 17.43 -5.07 -14.63
CA TYR A 169 16.00 -5.33 -14.42
C TYR A 169 15.08 -4.68 -15.43
N PHE A 170 15.58 -3.72 -16.21
CA PHE A 170 14.80 -2.98 -17.20
C PHE A 170 15.45 -3.05 -18.58
N GLU A 171 14.66 -3.33 -19.59
CA GLU A 171 15.10 -3.25 -20.97
C GLU A 171 15.42 -1.79 -21.34
N PRO A 172 16.49 -1.51 -22.11
CA PRO A 172 16.89 -0.13 -22.46
C PRO A 172 15.78 0.70 -23.11
N SER A 173 14.87 0.06 -23.83
CA SER A 173 13.72 0.73 -24.46
C SER A 173 12.57 1.04 -23.49
N SER A 174 12.56 0.42 -22.30
CA SER A 174 11.45 0.52 -21.34
C SER A 174 11.61 1.65 -20.31
N TYR A 175 12.76 2.32 -20.26
CA TYR A 175 12.98 3.41 -19.32
C TYR A 175 13.64 4.63 -19.95
N ARG A 176 13.57 5.76 -19.25
CA ARG A 176 14.30 6.99 -19.54
C ARG A 176 14.87 7.54 -18.24
N VAL A 177 16.08 8.07 -18.29
CA VAL A 177 16.71 8.73 -17.15
C VAL A 177 16.78 10.22 -17.44
N LEU A 178 16.16 11.01 -16.56
CA LEU A 178 16.27 12.46 -16.56
C LEU A 178 17.20 12.89 -15.41
N ARG A 179 18.31 13.52 -15.74
CA ARG A 179 19.23 14.05 -14.74
C ARG A 179 19.01 15.54 -14.56
N VAL A 180 18.95 15.97 -13.31
CA VAL A 180 18.99 17.39 -12.91
C VAL A 180 20.42 17.68 -12.53
N SER A 181 21.21 18.26 -13.45
CA SER A 181 22.65 18.47 -13.28
C SER A 181 22.98 19.77 -12.53
N ALA A 182 22.12 20.77 -12.63
CA ALA A 182 22.30 22.05 -11.93
C ALA A 182 20.94 22.73 -11.69
N PHE A 183 20.90 23.56 -10.67
CA PHE A 183 19.77 24.45 -10.41
C PHE A 183 20.29 25.88 -10.25
N ALA A 184 19.76 26.79 -11.06
CA ALA A 184 20.03 28.21 -10.93
C ALA A 184 18.72 28.95 -10.62
N PRO A 185 18.67 29.83 -9.58
CA PRO A 185 17.43 30.50 -9.17
C PRO A 185 16.78 31.33 -10.27
N ASP A 186 17.57 31.84 -11.21
CA ASP A 186 17.16 32.71 -12.33
C ASP A 186 16.76 31.93 -13.60
N ARG A 187 17.19 30.67 -13.74
CA ARG A 187 16.98 29.83 -14.94
C ARG A 187 16.30 28.52 -14.67
N GLY A 188 16.14 28.14 -13.41
CA GLY A 188 15.61 26.83 -13.02
C GLY A 188 16.61 25.67 -13.18
N PRO A 189 16.13 24.43 -13.25
CA PRO A 189 16.99 23.26 -13.37
C PRO A 189 17.56 23.09 -14.78
N THR A 190 18.80 22.62 -14.87
CA THR A 190 19.38 22.10 -16.10
C THR A 190 19.06 20.62 -16.20
N LEU A 191 18.37 20.21 -17.27
CA LEU A 191 17.88 18.86 -17.47
C LEU A 191 18.67 18.17 -18.59
N GLU A 192 19.12 16.94 -18.31
CA GLU A 192 19.83 16.11 -19.27
C GLU A 192 19.10 14.78 -19.40
N TRP A 193 18.71 14.43 -20.63
CA TRP A 193 18.12 13.13 -20.93
C TRP A 193 19.22 12.17 -21.40
N ASN A 194 19.27 11.00 -20.75
CA ASN A 194 20.01 9.88 -21.32
C ASN A 194 19.10 9.15 -22.31
N ALA A 195 19.56 9.07 -23.54
CA ALA A 195 18.91 8.28 -24.59
C ALA A 195 19.15 6.78 -24.34
#